data_0aca1594828019f8f5ad8078f9b92818
#
_entry.id   0aca1594828019f8f5ad8078f9b92818
#
_cell.length_a   1.000
_cell.length_b   1.000
_cell.length_c   1.000
_cell.angle_alpha   90.00
_cell.angle_beta   90.00
_cell.angle_gamma   90.00
#
_symmetry.space_group_name_H-M   'P 1'
#
loop_
_entity.id
_entity.type
_entity.pdbx_description
1 polymer ?
#
loop_
_entity_poly.entity_id
_entity_poly.type
_entity_poly.pdbx_seq_one_letter_code
_entity_poly.pdbx_strand_id
1 'polypeptide(L)'
;MTKDELIARNRKFAIEVIMTIELLPSNRVYDALVRQLVRSSTSVGANYRAACRAKSTKDFINKLKIVEEEADESSYFLDLLREIDKGKNKEKLGSLLEESNQLVSIYVASLKTMREKLKISKN
;
A
#
# COMPACT_ATOMS: atom_id res chain seq x y z
N MET A 1 -0.25 2.43 16.63
CA MET A 1 -0.25 3.49 15.60
C MET A 1 -1.66 4.04 15.45
N THR A 2 -1.80 5.35 15.50
CA THR A 2 -3.10 6.01 15.38
C THR A 2 -3.56 6.06 13.91
N LYS A 3 -4.86 6.32 13.71
CA LYS A 3 -5.39 6.53 12.35
C LYS A 3 -4.68 7.68 11.64
N ASP A 4 -4.45 8.79 12.33
CA ASP A 4 -3.79 9.95 11.74
C ASP A 4 -2.33 9.65 11.36
N GLU A 5 -1.62 8.90 12.19
CA GLU A 5 -0.26 8.47 11.88
C GLU A 5 -0.24 7.56 10.65
N LEU A 6 -1.20 6.66 10.52
CA LEU A 6 -1.27 5.75 9.39
C LEU A 6 -1.68 6.49 8.11
N ILE A 7 -2.60 7.46 8.21
CA ILE A 7 -2.94 8.32 7.07
C ILE A 7 -1.69 9.04 6.56
N ALA A 8 -0.91 9.62 7.47
CA ALA A 8 0.34 10.32 7.12
C ALA A 8 1.38 9.37 6.52
N ARG A 9 1.50 8.17 7.07
CA ARG A 9 2.45 7.16 6.60
C ARG A 9 2.11 6.69 5.19
N ASN A 10 0.82 6.45 4.91
CA ASN A 10 0.36 6.05 3.57
C ASN A 10 0.63 7.17 2.55
N ARG A 11 0.41 8.42 2.95
CA ARG A 11 0.67 9.57 2.09
C ARG A 11 2.16 9.68 1.75
N LYS A 12 3.00 9.54 2.76
CA LYS A 12 4.46 9.57 2.58
C LYS A 12 4.92 8.47 1.63
N PHE A 13 4.39 7.26 1.80
CA PHE A 13 4.69 6.14 0.92
C PHE A 13 4.36 6.47 -0.55
N ALA A 14 3.17 7.01 -0.80
CA ALA A 14 2.74 7.37 -2.15
C ALA A 14 3.67 8.43 -2.76
N ILE A 15 4.02 9.46 -1.99
CA ILE A 15 4.91 10.53 -2.45
C ILE A 15 6.29 9.97 -2.78
N GLU A 16 6.85 9.11 -1.91
CA GLU A 16 8.16 8.51 -2.14
C GLU A 16 8.16 7.60 -3.38
N VAL A 17 7.08 6.88 -3.64
CA VAL A 17 6.92 6.11 -4.87
C VAL A 17 6.95 7.04 -6.07
N ILE A 18 6.13 8.10 -6.06
CA ILE A 18 6.06 9.07 -7.17
C ILE A 18 7.43 9.67 -7.47
N MET A 19 8.16 10.08 -6.43
CA MET A 19 9.48 10.68 -6.60
C MET A 19 10.51 9.69 -7.11
N THR A 20 10.42 8.43 -6.68
CA THR A 20 11.35 7.38 -7.12
C THR A 20 11.13 7.00 -8.57
N ILE A 21 9.87 6.86 -9.02
CA ILE A 21 9.59 6.50 -10.41
C ILE A 21 10.05 7.55 -11.41
N GLU A 22 10.13 8.82 -10.99
CA GLU A 22 10.69 9.89 -11.84
C GLU A 22 12.16 9.65 -12.18
N LEU A 23 12.87 8.83 -11.40
CA LEU A 23 14.27 8.50 -11.61
C LEU A 23 14.47 7.27 -12.48
N LEU A 24 13.40 6.51 -12.76
CA LEU A 24 13.49 5.28 -13.53
C LEU A 24 13.51 5.54 -15.03
N PRO A 25 14.09 4.61 -15.82
CA PRO A 25 14.03 4.72 -17.27
C PRO A 25 12.59 4.75 -17.76
N SER A 26 12.38 5.42 -18.90
CA SER A 26 11.08 5.41 -19.58
C SER A 26 11.23 4.55 -20.84
N ASN A 27 10.53 3.44 -20.87
CA ASN A 27 10.42 2.55 -22.02
C ASN A 27 9.14 1.74 -21.86
N ARG A 28 8.87 0.89 -22.82
CA ARG A 28 7.60 0.16 -22.88
C ARG A 28 7.32 -0.66 -21.61
N VAL A 29 8.32 -1.36 -21.09
CA VAL A 29 8.18 -2.22 -19.92
C VAL A 29 8.08 -1.39 -18.64
N TYR A 30 9.03 -0.47 -18.43
CA TYR A 30 9.00 0.39 -17.24
C TYR A 30 7.71 1.19 -17.16
N ASP A 31 7.27 1.75 -18.29
CA ASP A 31 6.05 2.58 -18.30
C ASP A 31 4.82 1.79 -17.88
N ALA A 32 4.70 0.53 -18.30
CA ALA A 32 3.60 -0.34 -17.94
C ALA A 32 3.62 -0.65 -16.43
N LEU A 33 4.78 -1.01 -15.88
CA LEU A 33 4.92 -1.34 -14.46
C LEU A 33 4.73 -0.12 -13.57
N VAL A 34 5.30 1.00 -13.96
CA VAL A 34 5.19 2.28 -13.24
C VAL A 34 3.74 2.74 -13.15
N ARG A 35 2.99 2.61 -14.24
CA ARG A 35 1.57 2.98 -14.25
C ARG A 35 0.77 2.20 -13.21
N GLN A 36 1.02 0.90 -13.13
CA GLN A 36 0.35 0.05 -12.14
C GLN A 36 0.79 0.36 -10.72
N LEU A 37 2.08 0.65 -10.52
CA LEU A 37 2.58 1.00 -9.20
C LEU A 37 2.01 2.33 -8.69
N VAL A 38 1.94 3.34 -9.56
CA VAL A 38 1.32 4.63 -9.19
C VAL A 38 -0.13 4.42 -8.78
N ARG A 39 -0.87 3.65 -9.56
CA ARG A 39 -2.28 3.35 -9.27
C ARG A 39 -2.41 2.66 -7.91
N SER A 40 -1.68 1.58 -7.68
CA SER A 40 -1.82 0.81 -6.45
C SER A 40 -1.30 1.58 -5.23
N SER A 41 -0.14 2.22 -5.32
CA SER A 41 0.45 2.92 -4.18
C SER A 41 -0.35 4.14 -3.73
N THR A 42 -0.97 4.86 -4.67
CA THR A 42 -1.85 5.99 -4.33
C THR A 42 -3.19 5.51 -3.79
N SER A 43 -3.66 4.35 -4.24
CA SER A 43 -4.91 3.75 -3.79
C SER A 43 -4.86 3.27 -2.33
N VAL A 44 -3.68 2.91 -1.82
CA VAL A 44 -3.52 2.51 -0.41
C VAL A 44 -4.06 3.61 0.50
N GLY A 45 -3.52 4.82 0.38
CA GLY A 45 -3.92 5.94 1.24
C GLY A 45 -5.34 6.41 0.97
N ALA A 46 -5.74 6.48 -0.31
CA ALA A 46 -7.09 6.92 -0.68
C ALA A 46 -8.16 5.99 -0.08
N ASN A 47 -7.97 4.68 -0.18
CA ASN A 47 -8.92 3.70 0.36
C ASN A 47 -8.86 3.63 1.88
N TYR A 48 -7.69 3.85 2.49
CA TYR A 48 -7.60 3.88 3.94
C TYR A 48 -8.39 5.06 4.51
N ARG A 49 -8.28 6.24 3.89
CA ARG A 49 -9.08 7.41 4.29
C ARG A 49 -10.59 7.12 4.18
N ALA A 50 -10.99 6.42 3.12
CA ALA A 50 -12.37 6.00 2.94
C ALA A 50 -12.80 5.01 4.06
N ALA A 51 -11.93 4.06 4.41
CA ALA A 51 -12.17 3.12 5.50
C ALA A 51 -12.39 3.84 6.83
N CYS A 52 -11.62 4.91 7.10
CA CYS A 52 -11.77 5.70 8.33
C CYS A 52 -13.12 6.40 8.44
N ARG A 53 -13.86 6.54 7.34
CA ARG A 53 -15.21 7.11 7.30
C ARG A 53 -16.29 6.04 7.12
N ALA A 54 -15.96 4.78 7.42
CA ALA A 54 -16.87 3.66 7.25
C ALA A 54 -18.09 3.80 8.18
N LYS A 55 -19.24 3.33 7.71
CA LYS A 55 -20.53 3.42 8.40
C LYS A 55 -20.71 2.38 9.50
N SER A 56 -19.93 1.32 9.47
CA SER A 56 -20.02 0.21 10.42
C SER A 56 -18.71 -0.54 10.48
N THR A 57 -18.55 -1.42 11.44
CA THR A 57 -17.38 -2.31 11.55
C THR A 57 -17.26 -3.18 10.30
N LYS A 58 -18.36 -3.73 9.82
CA LYS A 58 -18.37 -4.56 8.62
C LYS A 58 -17.92 -3.77 7.37
N ASP A 59 -18.41 -2.55 7.23
CA ASP A 59 -18.01 -1.66 6.12
C ASP A 59 -16.54 -1.30 6.21
N PHE A 60 -16.04 -1.03 7.42
CA PHE A 60 -14.63 -0.77 7.66
C PHE A 60 -13.76 -1.97 7.22
N ILE A 61 -14.15 -3.18 7.62
CA ILE A 61 -13.45 -4.41 7.25
C ILE A 61 -13.40 -4.58 5.73
N ASN A 62 -14.52 -4.37 5.04
CA ASN A 62 -14.59 -4.50 3.59
C ASN A 62 -13.66 -3.50 2.90
N LYS A 63 -13.65 -2.26 3.35
CA LYS A 63 -12.77 -1.22 2.80
C LYS A 63 -11.31 -1.47 3.14
N LEU A 64 -11.03 -1.92 4.36
CA LEU A 64 -9.66 -2.22 4.80
C LEU A 64 -9.06 -3.39 4.02
N LYS A 65 -9.88 -4.35 3.60
CA LYS A 65 -9.42 -5.46 2.75
C LYS A 65 -8.90 -4.93 1.41
N ILE A 66 -9.57 -3.93 0.84
CA ILE A 66 -9.11 -3.29 -0.40
C ILE A 66 -7.75 -2.61 -0.16
N VAL A 67 -7.58 -1.92 0.97
CA VAL A 67 -6.31 -1.27 1.32
C VAL A 67 -5.17 -2.30 1.38
N GLU A 68 -5.40 -3.43 2.03
CA GLU A 68 -4.41 -4.50 2.13
C GLU A 68 -4.05 -5.04 0.74
N GLU A 69 -5.03 -5.27 -0.11
CA GLU A 69 -4.82 -5.76 -1.47
C GLU A 69 -4.00 -4.78 -2.31
N GLU A 70 -4.28 -3.48 -2.20
CA GLU A 70 -3.54 -2.45 -2.93
C GLU A 70 -2.10 -2.32 -2.42
N ALA A 71 -1.88 -2.46 -1.12
CA ALA A 71 -0.54 -2.45 -0.55
C ALA A 71 0.26 -3.67 -1.04
N ASP A 72 -0.36 -4.85 -1.07
CA ASP A 72 0.26 -6.07 -1.57
C ASP A 72 0.60 -5.96 -3.04
N GLU A 73 -0.29 -5.41 -3.85
CA GLU A 73 -0.05 -5.16 -5.27
C GLU A 73 1.13 -4.21 -5.46
N SER A 74 1.23 -3.17 -4.64
CA SER A 74 2.37 -2.25 -4.66
C SER A 74 3.68 -2.98 -4.37
N SER A 75 3.68 -3.89 -3.40
CA SER A 75 4.85 -4.73 -3.09
C SER A 75 5.27 -5.55 -4.31
N TYR A 76 4.31 -6.12 -5.01
CA TYR A 76 4.59 -6.93 -6.21
C TYR A 76 5.28 -6.10 -7.30
N PHE A 77 4.75 -4.93 -7.62
CA PHE A 77 5.35 -4.10 -8.67
C PHE A 77 6.70 -3.52 -8.25
N LEU A 78 6.87 -3.19 -6.98
CA LEU A 78 8.17 -2.75 -6.46
C LEU A 78 9.22 -3.85 -6.56
N ASP A 79 8.84 -5.09 -6.28
CA ASP A 79 9.72 -6.24 -6.41
C ASP A 79 10.16 -6.44 -7.85
N LEU A 80 9.22 -6.38 -8.80
CA LEU A 80 9.54 -6.50 -10.23
C LEU A 80 10.48 -5.39 -10.69
N LEU A 81 10.18 -4.15 -10.32
CA LEU A 81 11.02 -3.02 -10.72
C LEU A 81 12.43 -3.13 -10.13
N ARG A 82 12.55 -3.55 -8.86
CA ARG A 82 13.84 -3.75 -8.23
C ARG A 82 14.64 -4.83 -8.96
N GLU A 83 13.98 -5.90 -9.36
CA GLU A 83 14.65 -7.02 -10.05
C GLU A 83 15.19 -6.61 -11.41
N ILE A 84 14.44 -5.82 -12.19
CA ILE A 84 14.86 -5.41 -13.53
C ILE A 84 15.76 -4.18 -13.53
N ASP A 85 15.85 -3.44 -12.44
CA ASP A 85 16.71 -2.26 -12.36
C ASP A 85 18.17 -2.65 -12.44
N LYS A 86 18.96 -1.90 -13.24
CA LYS A 86 20.35 -2.26 -13.52
C LYS A 86 21.38 -1.43 -12.74
N GLY A 87 20.98 -0.88 -11.59
CA GLY A 87 22.02 -0.33 -10.74
C GLY A 87 21.65 0.79 -9.80
N LYS A 88 21.24 1.93 -10.29
CA LYS A 88 21.17 3.16 -9.49
C LYS A 88 20.03 3.22 -8.49
N ASN A 89 18.94 2.51 -8.72
CA ASN A 89 17.70 2.69 -7.94
C ASN A 89 17.31 1.48 -7.13
N LYS A 90 18.13 0.42 -7.12
CA LYS A 90 17.81 -0.82 -6.38
C LYS A 90 17.61 -0.57 -4.90
N GLU A 91 18.43 0.27 -4.29
CA GLU A 91 18.33 0.57 -2.87
C GLU A 91 17.03 1.30 -2.54
N LYS A 92 16.68 2.31 -3.32
CA LYS A 92 15.42 3.06 -3.15
C LYS A 92 14.21 2.17 -3.36
N LEU A 93 14.22 1.35 -4.40
CA LEU A 93 13.14 0.42 -4.70
C LEU A 93 13.01 -0.63 -3.59
N GLY A 94 14.14 -1.13 -3.08
CA GLY A 94 14.16 -2.07 -1.97
C GLY A 94 13.61 -1.47 -0.67
N SER A 95 13.94 -0.21 -0.39
CA SER A 95 13.43 0.50 0.77
C SER A 95 11.90 0.69 0.69
N LEU A 96 11.39 1.04 -0.49
CA LEU A 96 9.94 1.16 -0.71
C LEU A 96 9.23 -0.19 -0.62
N LEU A 97 9.86 -1.24 -1.14
CA LEU A 97 9.33 -2.60 -1.02
C LEU A 97 9.21 -3.01 0.45
N GLU A 98 10.22 -2.73 1.25
CA GLU A 98 10.20 -3.00 2.68
C GLU A 98 9.05 -2.24 3.36
N GLU A 99 8.88 -0.96 3.04
CA GLU A 99 7.79 -0.16 3.59
C GLU A 99 6.42 -0.71 3.18
N SER A 100 6.23 -1.06 1.92
CA SER A 100 4.95 -1.62 1.47
C SER A 100 4.65 -2.95 2.14
N ASN A 101 5.66 -3.79 2.37
CA ASN A 101 5.49 -5.05 3.11
C ASN A 101 5.09 -4.81 4.56
N GLN A 102 5.65 -3.77 5.21
CA GLN A 102 5.25 -3.38 6.55
C GLN A 102 3.80 -2.89 6.58
N LEU A 103 3.39 -2.11 5.59
CA LEU A 103 2.00 -1.66 5.47
C LEU A 103 1.05 -2.85 5.32
N VAL A 104 1.39 -3.80 4.47
CA VAL A 104 0.59 -5.05 4.33
C VAL A 104 0.41 -5.72 5.69
N SER A 105 1.50 -5.87 6.44
CA SER A 105 1.45 -6.50 7.76
C SER A 105 0.55 -5.75 8.74
N ILE A 106 0.58 -4.43 8.71
CA ILE A 106 -0.28 -3.59 9.55
C ILE A 106 -1.75 -3.83 9.20
N TYR A 107 -2.09 -3.85 7.90
CA TYR A 107 -3.48 -4.04 7.48
C TYR A 107 -3.98 -5.45 7.73
N VAL A 108 -3.13 -6.46 7.54
CA VAL A 108 -3.47 -7.85 7.87
C VAL A 108 -3.78 -7.99 9.37
N ALA A 109 -2.95 -7.40 10.22
CA ALA A 109 -3.16 -7.41 11.67
C ALA A 109 -4.44 -6.67 12.06
N SER A 110 -4.70 -5.51 11.45
CA SER A 110 -5.92 -4.74 11.69
C SER A 110 -7.18 -5.50 11.28
N LEU A 111 -7.13 -6.17 10.13
CA LEU A 111 -8.25 -7.00 9.65
C LEU A 111 -8.55 -8.13 10.62
N LYS A 112 -7.53 -8.81 11.10
CA LYS A 112 -7.69 -9.89 12.07
C LYS A 112 -8.37 -9.37 13.34
N THR A 113 -7.86 -8.26 13.90
CA THR A 113 -8.42 -7.65 15.10
C THR A 113 -9.88 -7.24 14.91
N MET A 114 -10.20 -6.59 13.80
CA MET A 114 -11.57 -6.11 13.54
C MET A 114 -12.54 -7.25 13.28
N ARG A 115 -12.11 -8.32 12.62
CA ARG A 115 -12.92 -9.51 12.39
C ARG A 115 -13.24 -10.23 13.71
N GLU A 116 -12.28 -10.29 14.62
CA GLU A 116 -12.49 -10.84 15.96
C GLU A 116 -13.50 -10.02 16.74
N LYS A 117 -13.40 -8.69 16.71
CA LYS A 117 -14.36 -7.77 17.34
C LYS A 117 -15.76 -7.96 16.79
N LEU A 118 -15.89 -8.09 15.48
CA LEU A 118 -17.19 -8.31 14.83
C LEU A 118 -17.83 -9.63 15.28
N LYS A 119 -17.01 -10.67 15.42
CA LYS A 119 -17.44 -11.99 15.91
C LYS A 119 -17.96 -11.90 17.33
N ILE A 120 -17.22 -11.23 18.21
CA ILE A 120 -17.60 -11.06 19.63
C ILE A 120 -18.91 -10.29 19.75
N SER A 121 -19.08 -9.21 18.97
CA SER A 121 -20.30 -8.39 19.04
C SER A 121 -21.56 -9.10 18.54
N LYS A 122 -21.42 -10.18 17.78
CA LYS A 122 -22.53 -11.00 17.29
C LYS A 122 -22.94 -12.10 18.28
N ASN A 123 -22.11 -12.37 19.25
CA ASN A 123 -22.36 -13.36 20.27
C ASN A 123 -22.94 -12.67 21.51
#